data_cc1e555aa4ab1f8b5f7c7f37f6ccfb51
#
_entry.id   cc1e555aa4ab1f8b5f7c7f37f6ccfb51
#
_cell.length_a   1.000
_cell.length_b   1.000
_cell.length_c   1.000
_cell.angle_alpha   90.00
_cell.angle_beta   90.00
_cell.angle_gamma   90.00
#
_symmetry.space_group_name_H-M   'P 1'
#
loop_
_entity.id
_entity.type
_entity.pdbx_description
1 polymer ?
#
loop_
_entity_poly.entity_id
_entity_poly.type
_entity_poly.pdbx_seq_one_letter_code
_entity_poly.pdbx_strand_id
1 'polypeptide(L)'
;MSVQEYLDKHLLSRKIEDAVNAAVRAKAPDPILFIANHMKKAVSPVITKIKARQILDSRGIPTVEVDLFTNKGSYRASVPSADVSPSAPMAIHDAIELRDGDNDKYFGNGVSKAVSIINDKISEALVGMDPQQQSQIDQAMIDLDKTDNKSVLGANAMLAVSIAACKAGAAEKEVPLYKHIADLSGKSSTVLPVPMITVISGRKHGSDNLAVQEIMVMPLGATNFAEAMQMAVETYHHLKAVITEKHGPTECNVRDDGGLAPDISSIMEGLDLVIEAIDRAGYNGRIKLALNAAATDFCVGKKYDMDFKSPNESGRKFKTGQELIEMYTKLCTDYPIISIAQPFDKDDWENSKVFTALEHCQVVGDDMLMSNSKRVQRSINDFTCNALLLKVNQVGTVTEAIEVVKQAKDANWGVVVSHRSGETDDSFISDLAVGIGAGQIKAGAPSRGERISKYNQLLRIEEELGSGAVYAGQNWRSP
;
A
#
# COMPACT_ATOMS: atom_id res chain seq x y z
N MET A 1 -9.84 48.18 21.53
CA MET A 1 -8.91 47.37 22.36
C MET A 1 -7.59 48.13 22.46
N SER A 2 -7.17 48.51 23.67
CA SER A 2 -5.85 49.13 23.87
C SER A 2 -4.74 48.09 23.68
N VAL A 3 -3.47 48.54 23.51
CA VAL A 3 -2.32 47.64 23.41
C VAL A 3 -2.21 46.75 24.66
N GLN A 4 -2.45 47.34 25.85
CA GLN A 4 -2.39 46.60 27.10
C GLN A 4 -3.49 45.52 27.19
N GLU A 5 -4.72 45.84 26.82
CA GLU A 5 -5.83 44.88 26.80
C GLU A 5 -5.53 43.73 25.85
N TYR A 6 -4.88 43.98 24.70
CA TYR A 6 -4.46 42.92 23.77
C TYR A 6 -3.39 42.00 24.36
N LEU A 7 -2.35 42.60 25.00
CA LEU A 7 -1.28 41.83 25.62
C LEU A 7 -1.81 40.95 26.76
N ASP A 8 -2.70 41.49 27.59
CA ASP A 8 -3.28 40.79 28.74
C ASP A 8 -4.24 39.68 28.29
N LYS A 9 -5.09 39.94 27.30
CA LYS A 9 -6.02 38.95 26.72
C LYS A 9 -5.31 37.71 26.18
N HIS A 10 -4.15 37.89 25.55
CA HIS A 10 -3.38 36.82 24.93
C HIS A 10 -2.23 36.31 25.82
N LEU A 11 -2.08 36.86 27.03
CA LEU A 11 -0.96 36.58 27.95
C LEU A 11 0.41 36.68 27.23
N LEU A 12 0.51 37.62 26.26
CA LEU A 12 1.62 37.66 25.32
C LEU A 12 2.94 38.03 26.01
N SER A 13 2.93 38.98 26.93
CA SER A 13 4.13 39.38 27.69
C SER A 13 4.73 38.19 28.44
N ARG A 14 3.88 37.41 29.12
CA ARG A 14 4.32 36.21 29.86
C ARG A 14 4.87 35.12 28.94
N LYS A 15 4.20 34.87 27.83
CA LYS A 15 4.67 33.86 26.83
C LYS A 15 6.02 34.24 26.23
N ILE A 16 6.24 35.54 25.94
CA ILE A 16 7.53 36.05 25.45
C ILE A 16 8.62 35.87 26.51
N GLU A 17 8.33 36.26 27.74
CA GLU A 17 9.26 36.09 28.87
C GLU A 17 9.64 34.62 29.08
N ASP A 18 8.67 33.70 29.07
CA ASP A 18 8.90 32.27 29.20
C ASP A 18 9.78 31.75 28.06
N ALA A 19 9.56 32.19 26.80
CA ALA A 19 10.35 31.80 25.65
C ALA A 19 11.80 32.32 25.72
N VAL A 20 12.00 33.55 26.12
CA VAL A 20 13.33 34.13 26.32
C VAL A 20 14.08 33.38 27.43
N ASN A 21 13.43 33.16 28.59
CA ASN A 21 14.00 32.41 29.70
C ASN A 21 14.36 30.96 29.31
N ALA A 22 13.55 30.30 28.46
CA ALA A 22 13.84 28.99 27.95
C ALA A 22 15.08 29.00 27.04
N ALA A 23 15.22 29.98 26.14
CA ALA A 23 16.38 30.12 25.27
C ALA A 23 17.68 30.35 26.07
N VAL A 24 17.62 31.18 27.12
CA VAL A 24 18.75 31.44 28.00
C VAL A 24 19.16 30.17 28.76
N ARG A 25 18.20 29.44 29.33
CA ARG A 25 18.47 28.19 30.06
C ARG A 25 19.08 27.12 29.15
N ALA A 26 18.61 27.01 27.90
CA ALA A 26 19.12 26.08 26.91
C ALA A 26 20.47 26.50 26.31
N LYS A 27 20.92 27.74 26.59
CA LYS A 27 22.11 28.33 25.93
C LYS A 27 22.06 28.16 24.42
N ALA A 28 20.86 28.42 23.83
CA ALA A 28 20.59 28.17 22.42
C ALA A 28 21.61 28.87 21.52
N PRO A 29 22.24 28.19 20.56
CA PRO A 29 23.21 28.81 19.66
C PRO A 29 22.57 29.84 18.73
N ASP A 30 21.27 29.69 18.41
CA ASP A 30 20.43 30.67 17.74
C ASP A 30 19.20 31.00 18.63
N PRO A 31 19.30 32.02 19.49
CA PRO A 31 18.23 32.36 20.44
C PRO A 31 16.93 32.80 19.74
N ILE A 32 17.04 33.50 18.61
CA ILE A 32 15.85 34.02 17.89
C ILE A 32 15.04 32.87 17.33
N LEU A 33 15.72 31.92 16.64
CA LEU A 33 15.07 30.72 16.09
C LEU A 33 14.49 29.86 17.21
N PHE A 34 15.19 29.70 18.32
CA PHE A 34 14.71 28.99 19.50
C PHE A 34 13.42 29.60 20.06
N ILE A 35 13.39 30.91 20.27
CA ILE A 35 12.21 31.66 20.76
C ILE A 35 11.03 31.46 19.78
N ALA A 36 11.27 31.64 18.48
CA ALA A 36 10.23 31.46 17.46
C ALA A 36 9.62 30.07 17.51
N ASN A 37 10.44 29.01 17.59
CA ASN A 37 10.01 27.64 17.70
C ASN A 37 9.28 27.37 19.03
N HIS A 38 9.79 27.87 20.13
CA HIS A 38 9.15 27.76 21.45
C HIS A 38 7.76 28.39 21.47
N MET A 39 7.63 29.59 20.89
CA MET A 39 6.34 30.28 20.76
C MET A 39 5.38 29.50 19.84
N LYS A 40 5.87 28.97 18.73
CA LYS A 40 5.09 28.14 17.80
C LYS A 40 4.54 26.87 18.48
N LYS A 41 5.34 26.22 19.33
CA LYS A 41 4.91 25.03 20.10
C LYS A 41 3.80 25.35 21.11
N ALA A 42 3.79 26.55 21.67
CA ALA A 42 2.76 26.96 22.61
C ALA A 42 1.38 27.24 22.00
N VAL A 43 1.28 27.22 20.65
CA VAL A 43 0.01 27.39 19.95
C VAL A 43 -0.59 26.03 19.67
N SER A 44 -1.85 25.83 20.07
CA SER A 44 -2.58 24.59 19.75
C SER A 44 -2.72 24.42 18.24
N PRO A 45 -2.38 23.25 17.69
CA PRO A 45 -2.54 22.99 16.26
C PRO A 45 -4.02 22.88 15.89
N VAL A 46 -4.39 23.51 14.79
CA VAL A 46 -5.73 23.39 14.24
C VAL A 46 -5.68 23.35 12.71
N ILE A 47 -6.56 22.57 12.12
CA ILE A 47 -6.80 22.57 10.68
C ILE A 47 -7.47 23.89 10.31
N THR A 48 -6.85 24.66 9.41
CA THR A 48 -7.34 25.98 8.99
C THR A 48 -7.98 25.95 7.61
N LYS A 49 -7.58 25.02 6.76
CA LYS A 49 -8.08 24.90 5.38
C LYS A 49 -7.75 23.51 4.82
N ILE A 50 -8.63 23.00 3.97
CA ILE A 50 -8.38 21.82 3.14
C ILE A 50 -8.63 22.21 1.69
N LYS A 51 -7.69 21.87 0.81
CA LYS A 51 -7.77 22.15 -0.63
C LYS A 51 -7.46 20.90 -1.42
N ALA A 52 -8.45 20.40 -2.16
CA ALA A 52 -8.30 19.27 -3.05
C ALA A 52 -8.16 19.69 -4.50
N ARG A 53 -7.52 18.83 -5.28
CA ARG A 53 -7.43 18.93 -6.74
C ARG A 53 -7.41 17.55 -7.37
N GLN A 54 -7.75 17.51 -8.65
CA GLN A 54 -7.53 16.36 -9.50
C GLN A 54 -6.08 16.37 -10.01
N ILE A 55 -5.42 15.23 -9.91
CA ILE A 55 -4.13 14.93 -10.54
C ILE A 55 -4.26 13.67 -11.39
N LEU A 56 -3.18 13.23 -12.04
CA LEU A 56 -3.15 11.99 -12.81
C LEU A 56 -2.33 10.92 -12.07
N ASP A 57 -2.81 9.69 -12.11
CA ASP A 57 -2.06 8.52 -11.65
C ASP A 57 -1.04 8.05 -12.71
N SER A 58 -0.29 7.01 -12.40
CA SER A 58 0.75 6.42 -13.26
C SER A 58 0.25 5.88 -14.61
N ARG A 59 -1.08 5.80 -14.79
CA ARG A 59 -1.73 5.38 -16.05
C ARG A 59 -2.35 6.55 -16.80
N GLY A 60 -2.23 7.79 -16.30
CA GLY A 60 -2.93 8.96 -16.83
C GLY A 60 -4.42 9.00 -16.46
N ILE A 61 -4.85 8.24 -15.46
CA ILE A 61 -6.22 8.25 -14.94
C ILE A 61 -6.31 9.28 -13.80
N PRO A 62 -7.39 10.09 -13.75
CA PRO A 62 -7.59 11.05 -12.67
C PRO A 62 -7.63 10.41 -11.28
N THR A 63 -6.98 11.05 -10.31
CA THR A 63 -7.04 10.72 -8.89
C THR A 63 -7.01 12.00 -8.05
N VAL A 64 -7.18 11.84 -6.73
CA VAL A 64 -7.35 12.96 -5.80
C VAL A 64 -6.03 13.28 -5.09
N GLU A 65 -5.71 14.57 -5.02
CA GLU A 65 -4.65 15.12 -4.17
C GLU A 65 -5.22 16.19 -3.26
N VAL A 66 -4.76 16.22 -2.01
CA VAL A 66 -5.17 17.17 -0.97
C VAL A 66 -3.97 17.88 -0.39
N ASP A 67 -4.10 19.21 -0.22
CA ASP A 67 -3.30 20.00 0.70
C ASP A 67 -4.15 20.32 1.94
N LEU A 68 -3.73 19.84 3.10
CA LEU A 68 -4.30 20.17 4.40
C LEU A 68 -3.40 21.22 5.06
N PHE A 69 -4.00 22.36 5.40
CA PHE A 69 -3.31 23.45 6.05
C PHE A 69 -3.65 23.47 7.53
N THR A 70 -2.64 23.61 8.36
CA THR A 70 -2.79 23.96 9.76
C THR A 70 -2.33 25.41 9.98
N ASN A 71 -2.52 25.92 11.19
CA ASN A 71 -1.93 27.21 11.59
C ASN A 71 -0.38 27.17 11.66
N LYS A 72 0.25 26.01 11.41
CA LYS A 72 1.71 25.83 11.52
C LYS A 72 2.38 25.34 10.25
N GLY A 73 1.63 24.82 9.28
CA GLY A 73 2.19 24.30 8.05
C GLY A 73 1.14 23.77 7.07
N SER A 74 1.60 23.15 5.98
CA SER A 74 0.74 22.49 4.99
C SER A 74 1.26 21.09 4.67
N TYR A 75 0.34 20.17 4.46
CA TYR A 75 0.65 18.74 4.32
C TYR A 75 -0.12 18.16 3.14
N ARG A 76 0.62 17.54 2.24
CA ARG A 76 0.08 17.01 0.98
C ARG A 76 -0.05 15.50 1.01
N ALA A 77 -1.15 15.00 0.48
CA ALA A 77 -1.36 13.59 0.21
C ALA A 77 -2.06 13.39 -1.12
N SER A 78 -1.67 12.36 -1.84
CA SER A 78 -2.40 11.86 -3.00
C SER A 78 -2.70 10.37 -2.84
N VAL A 79 -3.81 9.92 -3.42
CA VAL A 79 -4.26 8.54 -3.26
C VAL A 79 -4.10 7.74 -4.53
N PRO A 80 -3.78 6.44 -4.41
CA PRO A 80 -3.78 5.53 -5.55
C PRO A 80 -5.20 5.28 -6.03
N SER A 81 -5.35 4.77 -7.24
CA SER A 81 -6.63 4.38 -7.80
C SER A 81 -6.70 2.90 -8.16
N ALA A 82 -7.90 2.33 -8.02
CA ALA A 82 -8.20 0.96 -8.41
C ALA A 82 -8.18 0.77 -9.93
N ASP A 83 -8.32 -0.47 -10.38
CA ASP A 83 -8.57 -0.76 -11.79
C ASP A 83 -9.93 -0.18 -12.18
N VAL A 84 -9.95 0.64 -13.21
CA VAL A 84 -11.14 1.33 -13.75
C VAL A 84 -11.56 0.74 -15.10
N SER A 85 -11.00 -0.42 -15.50
CA SER A 85 -11.39 -1.07 -16.75
C SER A 85 -12.85 -1.55 -16.67
N PRO A 86 -13.59 -1.53 -17.80
CA PRO A 86 -14.97 -2.08 -17.84
C PRO A 86 -15.05 -3.57 -17.48
N SER A 87 -13.91 -4.27 -17.54
CA SER A 87 -13.78 -5.68 -17.18
C SER A 87 -13.32 -5.89 -15.74
N ALA A 88 -13.01 -4.83 -14.99
CA ALA A 88 -12.69 -4.96 -13.58
C ALA A 88 -13.89 -5.55 -12.83
N PRO A 89 -13.68 -6.56 -11.97
CA PRO A 89 -14.77 -7.08 -11.15
C PRO A 89 -15.34 -5.93 -10.33
N MET A 90 -16.66 -5.76 -10.37
CA MET A 90 -17.32 -4.76 -9.55
C MET A 90 -17.02 -5.07 -8.08
N ALA A 91 -16.29 -4.18 -7.44
CA ALA A 91 -15.85 -4.32 -6.06
C ALA A 91 -17.03 -4.11 -5.09
N ILE A 92 -17.87 -5.14 -4.95
CA ILE A 92 -19.11 -5.09 -4.14
C ILE A 92 -18.77 -4.83 -2.65
N HIS A 93 -17.58 -5.17 -2.21
CA HIS A 93 -17.15 -5.08 -0.81
C HIS A 93 -16.05 -4.05 -0.54
N ASP A 94 -15.50 -3.44 -1.58
CA ASP A 94 -14.53 -2.34 -1.44
C ASP A 94 -15.25 -1.06 -1.02
N ALA A 95 -14.52 -0.18 -0.34
CA ALA A 95 -14.96 1.20 -0.24
C ALA A 95 -14.96 1.85 -1.65
N ILE A 96 -16.01 2.59 -1.97
CA ILE A 96 -16.26 3.09 -3.33
C ILE A 96 -15.40 4.33 -3.60
N GLU A 97 -14.59 4.29 -4.67
CA GLU A 97 -13.99 5.48 -5.24
C GLU A 97 -15.05 6.28 -6.01
N LEU A 98 -15.26 7.53 -5.62
CA LEU A 98 -16.23 8.38 -6.29
C LEU A 98 -15.67 8.90 -7.60
N ARG A 99 -16.32 8.53 -8.72
CA ARG A 99 -16.01 8.94 -10.09
C ARG A 99 -17.12 9.80 -10.67
N ASP A 100 -16.78 10.65 -11.65
CA ASP A 100 -17.75 11.59 -12.24
C ASP A 100 -18.79 10.89 -13.10
N GLY A 101 -18.44 9.82 -13.80
CA GLY A 101 -19.31 9.08 -14.71
C GLY A 101 -19.66 9.84 -15.99
N ASP A 102 -19.00 10.96 -16.26
CA ASP A 102 -19.16 11.75 -17.48
C ASP A 102 -18.24 11.19 -18.57
N ASN A 103 -18.78 10.39 -19.48
CA ASN A 103 -18.01 9.70 -20.52
C ASN A 103 -17.30 10.66 -21.49
N ASP A 104 -17.74 11.90 -21.59
CA ASP A 104 -17.11 12.91 -22.46
C ASP A 104 -15.80 13.44 -21.87
N LYS A 105 -15.55 13.17 -20.58
CA LYS A 105 -14.35 13.57 -19.85
C LYS A 105 -13.69 12.38 -19.18
N TYR A 106 -12.42 12.13 -19.52
CA TYR A 106 -11.64 11.02 -18.95
C TYR A 106 -12.37 9.67 -18.99
N PHE A 107 -13.24 9.46 -19.99
CA PHE A 107 -14.04 8.23 -20.14
C PHE A 107 -14.86 7.87 -18.87
N GLY A 108 -15.39 8.88 -18.18
CA GLY A 108 -16.15 8.72 -16.94
C GLY A 108 -15.30 8.64 -15.67
N ASN A 109 -13.97 8.60 -15.79
CA ASN A 109 -13.05 8.38 -14.66
C ASN A 109 -12.61 9.67 -13.95
N GLY A 110 -13.15 10.85 -14.29
CA GLY A 110 -12.91 12.10 -13.58
C GLY A 110 -13.22 11.99 -12.09
N VAL A 111 -12.62 12.86 -11.27
CA VAL A 111 -12.82 12.90 -9.81
C VAL A 111 -13.27 14.28 -9.31
N SER A 112 -13.89 15.09 -10.19
CA SER A 112 -14.36 16.43 -9.87
C SER A 112 -15.38 16.45 -8.73
N LYS A 113 -16.27 15.43 -8.68
CA LYS A 113 -17.22 15.26 -7.59
C LYS A 113 -16.52 15.04 -6.24
N ALA A 114 -15.53 14.15 -6.19
CA ALA A 114 -14.76 13.90 -4.98
C ALA A 114 -14.00 15.16 -4.54
N VAL A 115 -13.42 15.89 -5.48
CA VAL A 115 -12.73 17.17 -5.21
C VAL A 115 -13.68 18.22 -4.64
N SER A 116 -14.89 18.39 -5.20
CA SER A 116 -15.90 19.31 -4.67
C SER A 116 -16.33 18.91 -3.25
N ILE A 117 -16.58 17.64 -3.02
CA ILE A 117 -16.95 17.12 -1.69
C ILE A 117 -15.90 17.45 -0.65
N ILE A 118 -14.60 17.30 -0.97
CA ILE A 118 -13.54 17.66 -0.06
C ILE A 118 -13.53 19.17 0.20
N ASN A 119 -13.54 19.98 -0.86
CA ASN A 119 -13.43 21.43 -0.75
C ASN A 119 -14.61 22.07 0.00
N ASP A 120 -15.78 21.46 -0.08
CA ASP A 120 -17.01 21.96 0.53
C ASP A 120 -17.29 21.22 1.86
N LYS A 121 -17.84 20.00 1.80
CA LYS A 121 -18.40 19.30 2.95
C LYS A 121 -17.34 18.82 3.96
N ILE A 122 -16.27 18.18 3.49
CA ILE A 122 -15.24 17.64 4.39
C ILE A 122 -14.44 18.78 5.01
N SER A 123 -14.09 19.81 4.21
CA SER A 123 -13.40 21.00 4.71
C SER A 123 -14.20 21.70 5.80
N GLU A 124 -15.50 21.91 5.61
CA GLU A 124 -16.37 22.53 6.61
C GLU A 124 -16.43 21.73 7.91
N ALA A 125 -16.49 20.40 7.84
CA ALA A 125 -16.56 19.52 9.00
C ALA A 125 -15.27 19.46 9.81
N LEU A 126 -14.09 19.60 9.17
CA LEU A 126 -12.81 19.36 9.80
C LEU A 126 -12.02 20.62 10.19
N VAL A 127 -12.35 21.78 9.61
CA VAL A 127 -11.71 23.04 10.00
C VAL A 127 -11.95 23.33 11.49
N GLY A 128 -10.86 23.64 12.20
CA GLY A 128 -10.88 23.83 13.65
C GLY A 128 -10.50 22.60 14.48
N MET A 129 -10.44 21.40 13.87
CA MET A 129 -10.01 20.18 14.56
C MET A 129 -8.49 20.14 14.73
N ASP A 130 -8.03 19.45 15.77
CA ASP A 130 -6.61 19.15 16.01
C ASP A 130 -6.14 18.02 15.07
N PRO A 131 -5.14 18.26 14.21
CA PRO A 131 -4.65 17.24 13.28
C PRO A 131 -3.99 16.03 13.96
N GLN A 132 -3.67 16.10 15.25
CA GLN A 132 -3.12 14.98 16.02
C GLN A 132 -4.19 13.93 16.37
N GLN A 133 -5.47 14.29 16.28
CA GLN A 133 -6.60 13.44 16.65
C GLN A 133 -7.10 12.61 15.46
N GLN A 134 -6.25 11.73 14.91
CA GLN A 134 -6.53 10.95 13.70
C GLN A 134 -7.88 10.23 13.73
N SER A 135 -8.17 9.51 14.82
CA SER A 135 -9.41 8.75 14.94
C SER A 135 -10.66 9.64 14.96
N GLN A 136 -10.57 10.83 15.55
CA GLN A 136 -11.68 11.78 15.57
C GLN A 136 -11.92 12.40 14.18
N ILE A 137 -10.85 12.70 13.45
CA ILE A 137 -10.92 13.22 12.07
C ILE A 137 -11.56 12.18 11.15
N ASP A 138 -11.10 10.95 11.21
CA ASP A 138 -11.61 9.86 10.40
C ASP A 138 -13.08 9.55 10.76
N GLN A 139 -13.42 9.55 12.05
CA GLN A 139 -14.80 9.36 12.52
C GLN A 139 -15.73 10.48 12.04
N ALA A 140 -15.29 11.75 12.06
CA ALA A 140 -16.09 12.85 11.56
C ALA A 140 -16.45 12.67 10.07
N MET A 141 -15.53 12.16 9.25
CA MET A 141 -15.81 11.84 7.86
C MET A 141 -16.75 10.64 7.70
N ILE A 142 -16.59 9.59 8.51
CA ILE A 142 -17.45 8.41 8.54
C ILE A 142 -18.88 8.82 8.92
N ASP A 143 -19.05 9.65 9.94
CA ASP A 143 -20.35 10.16 10.39
C ASP A 143 -21.03 11.07 9.34
N LEU A 144 -20.23 11.71 8.51
CA LEU A 144 -20.73 12.55 7.40
C LEU A 144 -21.17 11.68 6.20
N ASP A 145 -20.47 10.59 5.91
CA ASP A 145 -20.81 9.65 4.81
C ASP A 145 -22.02 8.78 5.14
N LYS A 146 -22.06 8.19 6.32
CA LYS A 146 -23.15 7.33 6.85
C LYS A 146 -23.42 6.05 6.05
N THR A 147 -22.54 5.65 5.15
CA THR A 147 -22.66 4.40 4.39
C THR A 147 -21.54 3.44 4.73
N ASP A 148 -21.84 2.13 4.68
CA ASP A 148 -20.85 1.08 4.97
C ASP A 148 -19.67 1.09 3.98
N ASN A 149 -19.92 1.52 2.75
CA ASN A 149 -18.95 1.47 1.63
C ASN A 149 -18.47 2.86 1.16
N LYS A 150 -18.71 3.91 1.94
CA LYS A 150 -18.27 5.29 1.66
C LYS A 150 -18.77 5.85 0.32
N SER A 151 -19.97 5.46 -0.08
CA SER A 151 -20.53 5.82 -1.39
C SER A 151 -21.00 7.27 -1.51
N VAL A 152 -21.15 7.99 -0.41
CA VAL A 152 -21.62 9.39 -0.39
C VAL A 152 -20.47 10.39 -0.56
N LEU A 153 -19.39 10.23 0.20
CA LEU A 153 -18.21 11.09 0.11
C LEU A 153 -17.18 10.56 -0.88
N GLY A 154 -17.09 9.25 -1.00
CA GLY A 154 -16.07 8.55 -1.77
C GLY A 154 -14.84 8.19 -0.93
N ALA A 155 -14.41 6.93 -1.01
CA ALA A 155 -13.22 6.45 -0.31
C ALA A 155 -11.95 7.20 -0.73
N ASN A 156 -11.83 7.57 -2.00
CA ASN A 156 -10.72 8.37 -2.51
C ASN A 156 -10.68 9.77 -1.87
N ALA A 157 -11.83 10.43 -1.69
CA ALA A 157 -11.91 11.71 -1.01
C ALA A 157 -11.53 11.59 0.47
N MET A 158 -12.12 10.63 1.18
CA MET A 158 -11.88 10.41 2.60
C MET A 158 -10.42 10.03 2.87
N LEU A 159 -9.86 9.11 2.10
CA LEU A 159 -8.48 8.63 2.29
C LEU A 159 -7.46 9.74 2.05
N ALA A 160 -7.62 10.57 1.02
CA ALA A 160 -6.68 11.66 0.74
C ALA A 160 -6.60 12.63 1.92
N VAL A 161 -7.74 12.98 2.51
CA VAL A 161 -7.80 13.85 3.70
C VAL A 161 -7.24 13.13 4.93
N SER A 162 -7.57 11.87 5.14
CA SER A 162 -7.10 11.06 6.27
C SER A 162 -5.57 10.95 6.27
N ILE A 163 -4.94 10.69 5.13
CA ILE A 163 -3.47 10.63 4.99
C ILE A 163 -2.85 12.02 5.22
N ALA A 164 -3.41 13.08 4.65
CA ALA A 164 -2.90 14.43 4.85
C ALA A 164 -2.96 14.84 6.33
N ALA A 165 -4.04 14.49 7.03
CA ALA A 165 -4.19 14.70 8.47
C ALA A 165 -3.16 13.90 9.27
N CYS A 166 -2.90 12.64 8.89
CA CYS A 166 -1.88 11.80 9.52
C CYS A 166 -0.48 12.42 9.39
N LYS A 167 -0.12 12.92 8.22
CA LYS A 167 1.14 13.65 7.98
C LYS A 167 1.21 14.93 8.84
N ALA A 168 0.12 15.68 8.93
CA ALA A 168 0.02 16.86 9.79
C ALA A 168 0.20 16.51 11.26
N GLY A 169 -0.47 15.46 11.74
CA GLY A 169 -0.36 14.98 13.12
C GLY A 169 1.06 14.56 13.50
N ALA A 170 1.76 13.87 12.61
CA ALA A 170 3.17 13.52 12.79
C ALA A 170 4.06 14.77 12.92
N ALA A 171 3.88 15.74 12.03
CA ALA A 171 4.64 16.97 12.04
C ALA A 171 4.38 17.82 13.30
N GLU A 172 3.14 17.87 13.78
CA GLU A 172 2.78 18.57 15.03
C GLU A 172 3.38 17.92 16.27
N LYS A 173 3.54 16.59 16.27
CA LYS A 173 4.26 15.86 17.32
C LYS A 173 5.79 15.91 17.15
N GLU A 174 6.29 16.51 16.07
CA GLU A 174 7.71 16.55 15.71
C GLU A 174 8.36 15.15 15.64
N VAL A 175 7.62 14.19 15.11
CA VAL A 175 8.10 12.82 14.90
C VAL A 175 7.97 12.41 13.42
N PRO A 176 8.81 11.51 12.93
CA PRO A 176 8.63 10.92 11.60
C PRO A 176 7.26 10.26 11.44
N LEU A 177 6.74 10.24 10.21
CA LEU A 177 5.41 9.71 9.93
C LEU A 177 5.26 8.24 10.36
N TYR A 178 6.24 7.39 10.09
CA TYR A 178 6.20 5.99 10.51
C TYR A 178 6.16 5.80 12.04
N LYS A 179 6.79 6.70 12.81
CA LYS A 179 6.70 6.68 14.29
C LYS A 179 5.33 7.12 14.78
N HIS A 180 4.75 8.15 14.15
CA HIS A 180 3.38 8.56 14.46
C HIS A 180 2.38 7.43 14.18
N ILE A 181 2.53 6.73 13.05
CA ILE A 181 1.69 5.57 12.72
C ILE A 181 1.90 4.43 13.73
N ALA A 182 3.14 4.19 14.18
CA ALA A 182 3.41 3.22 15.23
C ALA A 182 2.66 3.56 16.52
N ASP A 183 2.69 4.81 16.94
CA ASP A 183 1.92 5.29 18.11
C ASP A 183 0.41 5.06 17.92
N LEU A 184 -0.14 5.41 16.76
CA LEU A 184 -1.56 5.19 16.43
C LEU A 184 -1.94 3.71 16.46
N SER A 185 -1.03 2.83 16.08
CA SER A 185 -1.24 1.36 16.08
C SER A 185 -0.92 0.68 17.42
N GLY A 186 -0.47 1.44 18.41
CA GLY A 186 -0.06 0.94 19.73
C GLY A 186 1.23 0.11 19.69
N LYS A 187 2.11 0.34 18.70
CA LYS A 187 3.40 -0.33 18.56
C LYS A 187 4.53 0.50 19.17
N SER A 188 5.42 -0.16 19.90
CA SER A 188 6.63 0.46 20.46
C SER A 188 7.86 0.33 19.58
N SER A 189 7.83 -0.61 18.62
CA SER A 189 8.95 -0.93 17.71
C SER A 189 8.53 -0.76 16.26
N THR A 190 9.50 -0.37 15.45
CA THR A 190 9.35 -0.23 14.00
C THR A 190 10.22 -1.26 13.30
N VAL A 191 9.73 -1.85 12.22
CA VAL A 191 10.43 -2.88 11.45
C VAL A 191 10.34 -2.56 9.96
N LEU A 192 11.48 -2.61 9.28
CA LEU A 192 11.55 -2.48 7.83
C LEU A 192 11.04 -3.76 7.18
N PRO A 193 10.04 -3.68 6.30
CA PRO A 193 9.41 -4.85 5.70
C PRO A 193 10.32 -5.52 4.67
N VAL A 194 10.16 -6.83 4.48
CA VAL A 194 10.69 -7.54 3.30
C VAL A 194 9.94 -7.05 2.07
N PRO A 195 10.65 -6.56 1.03
CA PRO A 195 10.00 -6.18 -0.21
C PRO A 195 9.66 -7.43 -1.04
N MET A 196 8.39 -7.52 -1.46
CA MET A 196 7.91 -8.48 -2.45
C MET A 196 7.99 -7.79 -3.82
N ILE A 197 9.12 -7.96 -4.49
CA ILE A 197 9.45 -7.25 -5.73
C ILE A 197 8.89 -8.00 -6.93
N THR A 198 7.96 -7.38 -7.65
CA THR A 198 7.45 -7.92 -8.90
C THR A 198 8.54 -7.92 -9.96
N VAL A 199 8.87 -9.08 -10.50
CA VAL A 199 9.88 -9.24 -11.56
C VAL A 199 9.27 -9.66 -12.89
N ILE A 200 8.23 -10.50 -12.88
CA ILE A 200 7.40 -10.83 -14.05
C ILE A 200 5.95 -10.46 -13.75
N SER A 201 5.32 -9.78 -14.72
CA SER A 201 3.91 -9.45 -14.70
C SER A 201 3.18 -10.09 -15.86
N GLY A 202 2.31 -11.05 -15.54
CA GLY A 202 1.30 -11.56 -16.48
C GLY A 202 -0.01 -10.80 -16.26
N ARG A 203 -0.76 -10.48 -17.31
CA ARG A 203 -2.08 -9.87 -17.19
C ARG A 203 -3.01 -10.28 -18.31
N LYS A 204 -4.32 -10.26 -18.01
CA LYS A 204 -5.43 -10.59 -18.91
C LYS A 204 -5.38 -9.88 -20.28
N HIS A 205 -4.71 -8.73 -20.38
CA HIS A 205 -4.65 -7.91 -21.60
C HIS A 205 -3.27 -7.92 -22.28
N GLY A 206 -2.35 -8.80 -21.89
CA GLY A 206 -1.05 -8.97 -22.53
C GLY A 206 -1.04 -10.07 -23.58
N SER A 207 0.05 -10.20 -24.32
CA SER A 207 0.28 -11.30 -25.30
C SER A 207 0.61 -12.64 -24.64
N ASP A 208 1.01 -12.61 -23.38
CA ASP A 208 1.42 -13.75 -22.58
C ASP A 208 0.21 -14.57 -22.05
N ASN A 209 0.32 -15.90 -22.06
CA ASN A 209 -0.69 -16.85 -21.57
C ASN A 209 -0.45 -17.26 -20.10
N LEU A 210 0.04 -16.34 -19.29
CA LEU A 210 0.43 -16.63 -17.92
C LEU A 210 -0.79 -16.58 -16.98
N ALA A 211 -1.17 -17.72 -16.41
CA ALA A 211 -2.25 -17.84 -15.42
C ALA A 211 -1.77 -17.46 -13.99
N VAL A 212 -0.97 -16.43 -13.90
CA VAL A 212 -0.66 -15.69 -12.67
C VAL A 212 -0.49 -14.22 -13.02
N GLN A 213 -0.85 -13.34 -12.09
CA GLN A 213 -0.69 -11.92 -12.29
C GLN A 213 0.76 -11.48 -12.09
N GLU A 214 1.46 -12.06 -11.10
CA GLU A 214 2.82 -11.63 -10.76
C GLU A 214 3.67 -12.79 -10.24
N ILE A 215 4.95 -12.81 -10.67
CA ILE A 215 6.01 -13.56 -10.02
C ILE A 215 6.90 -12.55 -9.32
N MET A 216 7.13 -12.75 -8.03
CA MET A 216 7.85 -11.83 -7.16
C MET A 216 9.06 -12.50 -6.51
N VAL A 217 10.10 -11.71 -6.25
CA VAL A 217 11.26 -12.12 -5.46
C VAL A 217 11.19 -11.50 -4.07
N MET A 218 11.61 -12.25 -3.06
CA MET A 218 11.65 -11.86 -1.65
C MET A 218 13.06 -12.08 -1.09
N PRO A 219 13.86 -11.04 -0.87
CA PRO A 219 15.26 -11.15 -0.42
C PRO A 219 15.34 -11.35 1.11
N LEU A 220 14.86 -12.51 1.60
CA LEU A 220 14.85 -12.83 3.02
C LEU A 220 16.23 -12.96 3.64
N GLY A 221 17.23 -13.35 2.84
CA GLY A 221 18.61 -13.53 3.27
C GLY A 221 19.41 -12.24 3.37
N ALA A 222 18.84 -11.07 3.10
CA ALA A 222 19.46 -9.79 3.31
C ALA A 222 19.59 -9.47 4.81
N THR A 223 20.60 -8.71 5.18
CA THR A 223 20.85 -8.30 6.57
C THR A 223 20.19 -6.97 6.91
N ASN A 224 19.85 -6.17 5.90
CA ASN A 224 19.19 -4.88 6.01
C ASN A 224 18.38 -4.59 4.74
N PHE A 225 17.60 -3.52 4.76
CA PHE A 225 16.73 -3.18 3.64
C PHE A 225 17.52 -2.73 2.39
N ALA A 226 18.61 -2.01 2.57
CA ALA A 226 19.45 -1.57 1.45
C ALA A 226 20.04 -2.77 0.70
N GLU A 227 20.53 -3.79 1.41
CA GLU A 227 21.01 -5.05 0.81
C GLU A 227 19.86 -5.79 0.12
N ALA A 228 18.66 -5.81 0.74
CA ALA A 228 17.48 -6.43 0.13
C ALA A 228 17.13 -5.78 -1.22
N MET A 229 17.19 -4.47 -1.30
CA MET A 229 16.96 -3.75 -2.56
C MET A 229 18.07 -4.01 -3.58
N GLN A 230 19.34 -4.05 -3.18
CA GLN A 230 20.44 -4.42 -4.06
C GLN A 230 20.19 -5.79 -4.69
N MET A 231 19.93 -6.80 -3.87
CA MET A 231 19.68 -8.17 -4.32
C MET A 231 18.52 -8.23 -5.32
N ALA A 232 17.42 -7.52 -5.05
CA ALA A 232 16.25 -7.50 -5.92
C ALA A 232 16.53 -6.77 -7.25
N VAL A 233 17.21 -5.64 -7.22
CA VAL A 233 17.55 -4.85 -8.42
C VAL A 233 18.51 -5.63 -9.32
N GLU A 234 19.54 -6.21 -8.78
CA GLU A 234 20.50 -7.02 -9.55
C GLU A 234 19.82 -8.24 -10.18
N THR A 235 18.95 -8.93 -9.42
CA THR A 235 18.14 -10.03 -9.96
C THR A 235 17.23 -9.58 -11.10
N TYR A 236 16.56 -8.41 -10.97
CA TYR A 236 15.73 -7.85 -12.02
C TYR A 236 16.52 -7.55 -13.30
N HIS A 237 17.72 -6.99 -13.19
CA HIS A 237 18.58 -6.73 -14.35
C HIS A 237 19.13 -8.02 -14.98
N HIS A 238 19.50 -9.02 -14.18
CA HIS A 238 19.87 -10.34 -14.70
C HIS A 238 18.69 -11.01 -15.42
N LEU A 239 17.47 -10.86 -14.88
CA LEU A 239 16.27 -11.39 -15.54
C LEU A 239 16.04 -10.73 -16.91
N LYS A 240 16.24 -9.42 -17.03
CA LYS A 240 16.22 -8.74 -18.33
C LYS A 240 17.22 -9.36 -19.33
N ALA A 241 18.43 -9.65 -18.88
CA ALA A 241 19.45 -10.27 -19.72
C ALA A 241 19.02 -11.68 -20.14
N VAL A 242 18.54 -12.50 -19.21
CA VAL A 242 18.04 -13.87 -19.47
C VAL A 242 16.92 -13.86 -20.48
N ILE A 243 15.92 -12.97 -20.32
CA ILE A 243 14.78 -12.84 -21.27
C ILE A 243 15.30 -12.41 -22.65
N THR A 244 16.19 -11.42 -22.70
CA THR A 244 16.75 -10.94 -23.98
C THR A 244 17.50 -12.05 -24.72
N GLU A 245 18.27 -12.88 -24.02
CA GLU A 245 19.02 -13.99 -24.61
C GLU A 245 18.13 -15.12 -25.13
N LYS A 246 17.02 -15.44 -24.41
CA LYS A 246 16.14 -16.56 -24.74
C LYS A 246 15.03 -16.20 -25.70
N HIS A 247 14.43 -15.03 -25.57
CA HIS A 247 13.23 -14.61 -26.27
C HIS A 247 13.45 -13.39 -27.19
N GLY A 248 14.60 -12.72 -27.07
CA GLY A 248 14.93 -11.52 -27.86
C GLY A 248 14.70 -10.20 -27.11
N PRO A 249 15.32 -9.11 -27.62
CA PRO A 249 15.30 -7.82 -26.90
C PRO A 249 13.90 -7.15 -26.86
N THR A 250 12.98 -7.53 -27.75
CA THR A 250 11.61 -6.99 -27.80
C THR A 250 10.73 -7.54 -26.68
N GLU A 251 11.13 -8.64 -26.03
CA GLU A 251 10.36 -9.32 -25.00
C GLU A 251 10.57 -8.76 -23.59
N CYS A 252 11.39 -7.73 -23.45
CA CYS A 252 11.60 -7.01 -22.18
C CYS A 252 10.60 -5.85 -21.97
N ASN A 253 9.37 -5.99 -22.45
CA ASN A 253 8.30 -5.03 -22.21
C ASN A 253 8.01 -4.89 -20.71
N VAL A 254 7.70 -3.67 -20.28
CA VAL A 254 7.43 -3.33 -18.89
C VAL A 254 5.95 -3.03 -18.71
N ARG A 255 5.32 -3.63 -17.71
CA ARG A 255 3.91 -3.41 -17.35
C ARG A 255 3.73 -2.20 -16.40
N ASP A 256 2.47 -1.93 -16.04
CA ASP A 256 2.09 -0.80 -15.16
C ASP A 256 2.76 -0.86 -13.78
N ASP A 257 3.02 -2.05 -13.27
CA ASP A 257 3.72 -2.28 -11.99
C ASP A 257 5.25 -2.33 -12.13
N GLY A 258 5.78 -2.16 -13.34
CA GLY A 258 7.20 -2.21 -13.64
C GLY A 258 7.76 -3.62 -13.91
N GLY A 259 6.96 -4.66 -13.72
CA GLY A 259 7.36 -6.04 -14.00
C GLY A 259 7.56 -6.31 -15.49
N LEU A 260 8.44 -7.26 -15.80
CA LEU A 260 8.73 -7.68 -17.19
C LEU A 260 7.61 -8.60 -17.68
N ALA A 261 7.31 -8.52 -18.96
CA ALA A 261 6.22 -9.28 -19.57
C ALA A 261 6.72 -10.03 -20.82
N PRO A 262 7.57 -11.05 -20.65
CA PRO A 262 8.00 -11.90 -21.75
C PRO A 262 6.82 -12.71 -22.30
N ASP A 263 6.88 -13.06 -23.59
CA ASP A 263 5.91 -13.99 -24.17
C ASP A 263 6.26 -15.44 -23.73
N ILE A 264 5.64 -15.86 -22.64
CA ILE A 264 5.81 -17.17 -22.01
C ILE A 264 4.47 -17.88 -21.87
N SER A 265 4.52 -19.20 -21.92
CA SER A 265 3.31 -20.05 -22.03
C SER A 265 2.89 -20.71 -20.72
N SER A 266 3.75 -20.67 -19.67
CA SER A 266 3.46 -21.35 -18.41
C SER A 266 4.09 -20.64 -17.20
N ILE A 267 3.51 -20.87 -16.03
CA ILE A 267 4.06 -20.39 -14.74
C ILE A 267 5.47 -20.96 -14.52
N MET A 268 5.70 -22.23 -14.85
CA MET A 268 6.99 -22.88 -14.67
C MET A 268 8.08 -22.23 -15.52
N GLU A 269 7.79 -21.90 -16.78
CA GLU A 269 8.72 -21.17 -17.64
C GLU A 269 9.12 -19.83 -17.03
N GLY A 270 8.15 -19.07 -16.50
CA GLY A 270 8.43 -17.81 -15.79
C GLY A 270 9.28 -18.02 -14.54
N LEU A 271 8.99 -19.04 -13.74
CA LEU A 271 9.77 -19.39 -12.55
C LEU A 271 11.20 -19.81 -12.91
N ASP A 272 11.40 -20.59 -13.97
CA ASP A 272 12.72 -21.01 -14.43
C ASP A 272 13.57 -19.82 -14.87
N LEU A 273 12.98 -18.82 -15.55
CA LEU A 273 13.67 -17.57 -15.90
C LEU A 273 14.13 -16.80 -14.66
N VAL A 274 13.26 -16.73 -13.65
CA VAL A 274 13.58 -16.03 -12.39
C VAL A 274 14.64 -16.77 -11.59
N ILE A 275 14.58 -18.09 -11.50
CA ILE A 275 15.62 -18.90 -10.81
C ILE A 275 16.96 -18.73 -11.49
N GLU A 276 17.03 -18.76 -12.82
CA GLU A 276 18.26 -18.51 -13.57
C GLU A 276 18.81 -17.09 -13.29
N ALA A 277 17.94 -16.10 -13.22
CA ALA A 277 18.35 -14.72 -12.87
C ALA A 277 18.93 -14.63 -11.46
N ILE A 278 18.32 -15.30 -10.47
CA ILE A 278 18.80 -15.37 -9.09
C ILE A 278 20.17 -16.06 -9.03
N ASP A 279 20.36 -17.15 -9.80
CA ASP A 279 21.62 -17.87 -9.89
C ASP A 279 22.73 -16.99 -10.48
N ARG A 280 22.46 -16.31 -11.61
CA ARG A 280 23.39 -15.37 -12.23
C ARG A 280 23.75 -14.19 -11.33
N ALA A 281 22.84 -13.74 -10.51
CA ALA A 281 23.07 -12.68 -9.52
C ALA A 281 23.85 -13.17 -8.28
N GLY A 282 23.99 -14.49 -8.10
CA GLY A 282 24.72 -15.08 -6.97
C GLY A 282 23.93 -15.10 -5.66
N TYR A 283 22.60 -15.04 -5.72
CA TYR A 283 21.73 -14.97 -4.54
C TYR A 283 20.96 -16.24 -4.22
N ASN A 284 21.43 -17.39 -4.70
CA ASN A 284 20.85 -18.69 -4.40
C ASN A 284 20.70 -18.92 -2.90
N GLY A 285 19.51 -19.40 -2.49
CA GLY A 285 19.17 -19.64 -1.09
C GLY A 285 18.85 -18.38 -0.27
N ARG A 286 19.24 -17.20 -0.74
CA ARG A 286 19.00 -15.92 -0.05
C ARG A 286 17.71 -15.22 -0.52
N ILE A 287 17.25 -15.51 -1.75
CA ILE A 287 16.00 -15.02 -2.32
C ILE A 287 14.99 -16.16 -2.34
N LYS A 288 13.78 -15.86 -1.88
CA LYS A 288 12.60 -16.72 -2.00
C LYS A 288 11.65 -16.12 -3.02
N LEU A 289 10.66 -16.91 -3.44
CA LEU A 289 9.67 -16.52 -4.43
C LEU A 289 8.29 -16.35 -3.82
N ALA A 290 7.51 -15.45 -4.41
CA ALA A 290 6.09 -15.32 -4.14
C ALA A 290 5.31 -15.21 -5.46
N LEU A 291 4.07 -15.65 -5.45
CA LEU A 291 3.14 -15.53 -6.56
C LEU A 291 1.93 -14.67 -6.16
N ASN A 292 1.42 -13.90 -7.10
CA ASN A 292 0.07 -13.41 -7.06
C ASN A 292 -0.71 -14.07 -8.21
N ALA A 293 -1.56 -15.02 -7.88
CA ALA A 293 -2.33 -15.74 -8.90
C ALA A 293 -3.48 -14.86 -9.43
N ALA A 294 -4.10 -14.04 -8.60
CA ALA A 294 -5.29 -13.26 -8.93
C ALA A 294 -6.37 -14.13 -9.63
N ALA A 295 -6.64 -15.31 -9.06
CA ALA A 295 -7.37 -16.37 -9.73
C ALA A 295 -8.84 -16.03 -10.06
N THR A 296 -9.37 -14.95 -9.47
CA THR A 296 -10.68 -14.40 -9.85
C THR A 296 -10.72 -14.02 -11.34
N ASP A 297 -9.59 -13.55 -11.90
CA ASP A 297 -9.52 -13.12 -13.31
C ASP A 297 -9.70 -14.23 -14.34
N PHE A 298 -9.36 -15.47 -13.97
CA PHE A 298 -9.50 -16.62 -14.83
C PHE A 298 -10.49 -17.69 -14.31
N CYS A 299 -11.30 -17.33 -13.32
CA CYS A 299 -12.38 -18.19 -12.83
C CYS A 299 -13.62 -18.06 -13.71
N VAL A 300 -14.14 -19.19 -14.18
CA VAL A 300 -15.36 -19.28 -14.97
C VAL A 300 -16.31 -20.27 -14.31
N GLY A 301 -17.32 -19.74 -13.65
CA GLY A 301 -18.21 -20.55 -12.81
C GLY A 301 -17.48 -21.13 -11.61
N LYS A 302 -17.22 -22.44 -11.60
CA LYS A 302 -16.47 -23.14 -10.54
C LYS A 302 -15.17 -23.77 -11.05
N LYS A 303 -14.73 -23.40 -12.23
CA LYS A 303 -13.49 -23.89 -12.86
C LYS A 303 -12.58 -22.72 -13.19
N TYR A 304 -11.32 -23.04 -13.35
CA TYR A 304 -10.24 -22.08 -13.60
C TYR A 304 -9.67 -22.32 -15.01
N ASP A 305 -9.81 -21.32 -15.88
CA ASP A 305 -9.35 -21.38 -17.26
C ASP A 305 -7.87 -21.00 -17.35
N MET A 306 -7.00 -21.98 -17.45
CA MET A 306 -5.55 -21.78 -17.52
C MET A 306 -5.09 -21.21 -18.86
N ASP A 307 -5.99 -21.11 -19.84
CA ASP A 307 -5.75 -20.60 -21.20
C ASP A 307 -6.80 -19.51 -21.56
N PHE A 308 -7.15 -18.71 -20.59
CA PHE A 308 -8.25 -17.71 -20.67
C PHE A 308 -8.03 -16.61 -21.72
N LYS A 309 -6.83 -16.52 -22.32
CA LYS A 309 -6.50 -15.59 -23.40
C LYS A 309 -6.64 -16.18 -24.79
N SER A 310 -6.81 -17.49 -24.89
CA SER A 310 -6.99 -18.12 -26.18
C SER A 310 -8.32 -17.70 -26.81
N PRO A 311 -8.32 -17.22 -28.09
CA PRO A 311 -9.55 -16.81 -28.76
C PRO A 311 -10.48 -17.99 -29.09
N ASN A 312 -9.97 -19.21 -29.02
CA ASN A 312 -10.74 -20.42 -29.35
C ASN A 312 -11.25 -21.12 -28.09
N GLU A 313 -12.56 -21.09 -27.87
CA GLU A 313 -13.21 -21.79 -26.75
C GLU A 313 -12.93 -23.33 -26.74
N SER A 314 -12.65 -23.93 -27.88
CA SER A 314 -12.35 -25.36 -28.02
C SER A 314 -10.96 -25.75 -27.47
N GLY A 315 -10.07 -24.79 -27.17
CA GLY A 315 -8.71 -25.05 -26.67
C GLY A 315 -8.53 -24.77 -25.19
N ARG A 316 -9.55 -24.30 -24.48
CA ARG A 316 -9.47 -23.91 -23.09
C ARG A 316 -9.06 -25.07 -22.18
N LYS A 317 -8.09 -24.79 -21.29
CA LYS A 317 -7.55 -25.76 -20.32
C LYS A 317 -8.13 -25.48 -18.96
N PHE A 318 -9.32 -25.98 -18.68
CA PHE A 318 -9.96 -25.84 -17.39
C PHE A 318 -9.35 -26.74 -16.32
N LYS A 319 -9.17 -26.18 -15.14
CA LYS A 319 -8.86 -26.90 -13.90
C LYS A 319 -9.99 -26.72 -12.88
N THR A 320 -10.22 -27.75 -12.10
CA THR A 320 -11.02 -27.69 -10.89
C THR A 320 -10.21 -27.03 -9.76
N GLY A 321 -10.86 -26.61 -8.66
CA GLY A 321 -10.14 -26.13 -7.49
C GLY A 321 -9.17 -27.16 -6.91
N GLN A 322 -9.54 -28.46 -6.93
CA GLN A 322 -8.66 -29.53 -6.48
C GLN A 322 -7.41 -29.67 -7.36
N GLU A 323 -7.54 -29.59 -8.69
CA GLU A 323 -6.40 -29.62 -9.62
C GLU A 323 -5.50 -28.37 -9.47
N LEU A 324 -6.06 -27.20 -9.05
CA LEU A 324 -5.25 -26.03 -8.70
C LEU A 324 -4.47 -26.28 -7.40
N ILE A 325 -5.10 -26.89 -6.38
CA ILE A 325 -4.41 -27.25 -5.14
C ILE A 325 -3.20 -28.12 -5.44
N GLU A 326 -3.38 -29.16 -6.26
CA GLU A 326 -2.29 -30.06 -6.67
C GLU A 326 -1.18 -29.30 -7.42
N MET A 327 -1.56 -28.39 -8.32
CA MET A 327 -0.61 -27.56 -9.06
C MET A 327 0.21 -26.66 -8.13
N TYR A 328 -0.44 -25.92 -7.24
CA TYR A 328 0.27 -25.05 -6.30
C TYR A 328 1.14 -25.83 -5.31
N THR A 329 0.67 -27.00 -4.84
CA THR A 329 1.46 -27.89 -4.00
C THR A 329 2.74 -28.32 -4.72
N LYS A 330 2.63 -28.72 -6.00
CA LYS A 330 3.78 -29.06 -6.80
C LYS A 330 4.73 -27.88 -7.01
N LEU A 331 4.21 -26.70 -7.32
CA LEU A 331 5.03 -25.50 -7.48
C LEU A 331 5.80 -25.14 -6.19
N CYS A 332 5.15 -25.24 -5.02
CA CYS A 332 5.82 -25.02 -3.73
C CYS A 332 6.86 -26.07 -3.39
N THR A 333 6.75 -27.29 -3.95
CA THR A 333 7.73 -28.37 -3.78
C THR A 333 8.94 -28.17 -4.69
N ASP A 334 8.69 -27.81 -5.96
CA ASP A 334 9.74 -27.71 -6.99
C ASP A 334 10.51 -26.40 -6.94
N TYR A 335 9.90 -25.31 -6.42
CA TYR A 335 10.47 -23.97 -6.37
C TYR A 335 10.45 -23.40 -4.95
N PRO A 336 11.32 -22.45 -4.60
CA PRO A 336 11.36 -21.85 -3.26
C PRO A 336 10.23 -20.82 -3.04
N ILE A 337 9.00 -21.20 -3.36
CA ILE A 337 7.81 -20.37 -3.20
C ILE A 337 7.34 -20.46 -1.76
N ILE A 338 7.23 -19.29 -1.10
CA ILE A 338 6.86 -19.18 0.31
C ILE A 338 5.57 -18.39 0.55
N SER A 339 5.01 -17.78 -0.52
CA SER A 339 3.77 -17.00 -0.42
C SER A 339 3.01 -17.03 -1.75
N ILE A 340 1.71 -17.25 -1.67
CA ILE A 340 0.79 -17.17 -2.82
C ILE A 340 -0.40 -16.30 -2.44
N ALA A 341 -0.60 -15.22 -3.20
CA ALA A 341 -1.76 -14.35 -3.04
C ALA A 341 -2.88 -14.77 -3.99
N GLN A 342 -4.10 -14.75 -3.49
CA GLN A 342 -5.34 -15.02 -4.22
C GLN A 342 -5.27 -16.29 -5.11
N PRO A 343 -4.97 -17.48 -4.52
CA PRO A 343 -4.82 -18.72 -5.29
C PRO A 343 -6.12 -19.22 -5.91
N PHE A 344 -7.28 -18.79 -5.41
CA PHE A 344 -8.61 -19.17 -5.88
C PHE A 344 -9.49 -17.93 -6.09
N ASP A 345 -10.66 -18.13 -6.68
CA ASP A 345 -11.67 -17.07 -6.83
C ASP A 345 -12.04 -16.46 -5.47
N LYS A 346 -12.41 -15.19 -5.49
CA LYS A 346 -12.77 -14.40 -4.27
C LYS A 346 -13.90 -15.00 -3.44
N ASP A 347 -14.72 -15.89 -4.05
CA ASP A 347 -15.84 -16.55 -3.37
C ASP A 347 -15.63 -18.09 -3.25
N ASP A 348 -14.46 -18.61 -3.65
CA ASP A 348 -14.08 -20.01 -3.46
C ASP A 348 -13.43 -20.26 -2.09
N TRP A 349 -14.24 -20.15 -1.07
CA TRP A 349 -13.83 -20.31 0.35
C TRP A 349 -13.36 -21.74 0.67
N GLU A 350 -13.96 -22.74 0.07
CA GLU A 350 -13.68 -24.15 0.35
C GLU A 350 -12.28 -24.57 -0.14
N ASN A 351 -11.94 -24.30 -1.40
CA ASN A 351 -10.60 -24.64 -1.92
C ASN A 351 -9.51 -23.80 -1.22
N SER A 352 -9.79 -22.54 -0.91
CA SER A 352 -8.88 -21.69 -0.14
C SER A 352 -8.61 -22.28 1.24
N LYS A 353 -9.63 -22.75 1.96
CA LYS A 353 -9.50 -23.43 3.26
C LYS A 353 -8.67 -24.70 3.16
N VAL A 354 -8.96 -25.55 2.17
CA VAL A 354 -8.21 -26.81 1.97
C VAL A 354 -6.74 -26.52 1.69
N PHE A 355 -6.43 -25.57 0.81
CA PHE A 355 -5.05 -25.22 0.47
C PHE A 355 -4.31 -24.58 1.65
N THR A 356 -4.96 -23.69 2.39
CA THR A 356 -4.36 -23.05 3.59
C THR A 356 -4.01 -24.10 4.65
N ALA A 357 -4.85 -25.13 4.83
CA ALA A 357 -4.61 -26.20 5.79
C ALA A 357 -3.42 -27.12 5.45
N LEU A 358 -2.94 -27.10 4.21
CA LEU A 358 -1.74 -27.84 3.80
C LEU A 358 -0.42 -27.21 4.25
N GLU A 359 -0.44 -25.94 4.67
CA GLU A 359 0.71 -25.19 5.22
C GLU A 359 1.97 -25.17 4.32
N HIS A 360 1.81 -25.32 3.01
CA HIS A 360 2.94 -25.28 2.06
C HIS A 360 3.59 -23.90 1.97
N CYS A 361 2.79 -22.83 2.11
CA CYS A 361 3.23 -21.45 2.01
C CYS A 361 2.27 -20.51 2.74
N GLN A 362 2.63 -19.23 2.83
CA GLN A 362 1.68 -18.19 3.22
C GLN A 362 0.59 -18.06 2.14
N VAL A 363 -0.67 -18.11 2.54
CA VAL A 363 -1.83 -17.85 1.67
C VAL A 363 -2.36 -16.45 1.98
N VAL A 364 -2.22 -15.55 1.01
CA VAL A 364 -2.58 -14.13 1.18
C VAL A 364 -3.96 -13.89 0.58
N GLY A 365 -4.90 -13.42 1.40
CA GLY A 365 -6.20 -12.97 0.93
C GLY A 365 -6.11 -11.56 0.34
N ASP A 366 -6.44 -11.42 -0.94
CA ASP A 366 -6.56 -10.16 -1.69
C ASP A 366 -8.03 -9.91 -2.04
N ASP A 367 -8.50 -10.31 -3.20
CA ASP A 367 -9.90 -10.10 -3.63
C ASP A 367 -10.92 -10.83 -2.72
N MET A 368 -10.50 -11.90 -2.06
CA MET A 368 -11.33 -12.57 -1.06
C MET A 368 -11.61 -11.69 0.14
N LEU A 369 -10.63 -10.89 0.58
CA LEU A 369 -10.73 -10.06 1.77
C LEU A 369 -11.12 -8.61 1.47
N MET A 370 -10.60 -8.04 0.37
CA MET A 370 -10.79 -6.64 -0.06
C MET A 370 -10.50 -5.65 1.06
N SER A 371 -9.53 -5.97 1.95
CA SER A 371 -9.23 -5.21 3.18
C SER A 371 -10.48 -4.91 4.04
N ASN A 372 -11.55 -5.67 3.88
CA ASN A 372 -12.84 -5.48 4.55
C ASN A 372 -12.88 -6.27 5.85
N SER A 373 -13.08 -5.58 6.99
CA SER A 373 -13.07 -6.17 8.33
C SER A 373 -14.04 -7.36 8.49
N LYS A 374 -15.23 -7.28 7.90
CA LYS A 374 -16.24 -8.38 7.98
C LYS A 374 -15.75 -9.62 7.21
N ARG A 375 -15.14 -9.44 6.04
CA ARG A 375 -14.58 -10.56 5.26
C ARG A 375 -13.31 -11.12 5.90
N VAL A 376 -12.47 -10.27 6.49
CA VAL A 376 -11.30 -10.70 7.28
C VAL A 376 -11.77 -11.55 8.45
N GLN A 377 -12.78 -11.12 9.21
CA GLN A 377 -13.31 -11.90 10.34
C GLN A 377 -13.89 -13.24 9.89
N ARG A 378 -14.61 -13.28 8.79
CA ARG A 378 -15.11 -14.54 8.22
C ARG A 378 -13.95 -15.47 7.85
N SER A 379 -12.93 -14.94 7.17
CA SER A 379 -11.78 -15.74 6.75
C SER A 379 -10.98 -16.29 7.94
N ILE A 380 -10.85 -15.51 9.01
CA ILE A 380 -10.26 -15.99 10.28
C ILE A 380 -11.06 -17.17 10.84
N ASN A 381 -12.38 -17.05 10.91
CA ASN A 381 -13.26 -18.09 11.44
C ASN A 381 -13.26 -19.36 10.57
N ASP A 382 -13.21 -19.18 9.25
CA ASP A 382 -13.28 -20.28 8.28
C ASP A 382 -11.89 -20.84 7.90
N PHE A 383 -10.79 -20.22 8.36
CA PHE A 383 -9.39 -20.61 8.07
C PHE A 383 -9.07 -20.62 6.57
N THR A 384 -9.54 -19.64 5.80
CA THR A 384 -9.42 -19.63 4.34
C THR A 384 -8.13 -19.00 3.83
N CYS A 385 -7.43 -18.24 4.66
CA CYS A 385 -6.08 -17.73 4.40
C CYS A 385 -5.36 -17.45 5.73
N ASN A 386 -4.09 -17.06 5.68
CA ASN A 386 -3.28 -16.80 6.87
C ASN A 386 -2.42 -15.51 6.73
N ALA A 387 -2.78 -14.64 5.79
CA ALA A 387 -2.22 -13.31 5.64
C ALA A 387 -3.21 -12.36 4.97
N LEU A 388 -3.13 -11.09 5.36
CA LEU A 388 -3.91 -9.99 4.82
C LEU A 388 -3.09 -9.22 3.78
N LEU A 389 -3.62 -9.01 2.58
CA LEU A 389 -3.14 -7.95 1.68
C LEU A 389 -3.91 -6.67 1.99
N LEU A 390 -3.22 -5.67 2.51
CA LEU A 390 -3.82 -4.38 2.84
C LEU A 390 -3.68 -3.41 1.67
N LYS A 391 -4.79 -2.94 1.15
CA LYS A 391 -4.89 -1.85 0.18
C LYS A 391 -5.67 -0.71 0.82
N VAL A 392 -5.00 0.37 1.19
CA VAL A 392 -5.62 1.46 1.98
C VAL A 392 -6.82 2.12 1.29
N ASN A 393 -6.84 2.16 -0.03
CA ASN A 393 -7.97 2.73 -0.78
C ASN A 393 -9.22 1.82 -0.79
N GLN A 394 -9.09 0.52 -0.47
CA GLN A 394 -10.23 -0.37 -0.26
C GLN A 394 -10.92 -0.13 1.11
N VAL A 395 -10.22 0.54 2.01
CA VAL A 395 -10.70 0.84 3.37
C VAL A 395 -11.23 2.27 3.46
N GLY A 396 -10.42 3.26 3.10
CA GLY A 396 -10.82 4.67 2.96
C GLY A 396 -10.37 5.59 4.10
N THR A 397 -9.86 5.08 5.23
CA THR A 397 -9.26 5.88 6.30
C THR A 397 -8.05 5.19 6.90
N VAL A 398 -7.13 5.97 7.48
CA VAL A 398 -5.93 5.45 8.17
C VAL A 398 -6.33 4.68 9.42
N THR A 399 -7.30 5.18 10.18
CA THR A 399 -7.78 4.53 11.41
C THR A 399 -8.32 3.13 11.12
N GLU A 400 -9.26 3.00 10.18
CA GLU A 400 -9.83 1.70 9.81
C GLU A 400 -8.77 0.75 9.22
N ALA A 401 -7.79 1.27 8.45
CA ALA A 401 -6.69 0.45 7.94
C ALA A 401 -5.84 -0.14 9.08
N ILE A 402 -5.54 0.65 10.11
CA ILE A 402 -4.83 0.16 11.32
C ILE A 402 -5.67 -0.90 12.07
N GLU A 403 -6.99 -0.70 12.17
CA GLU A 403 -7.90 -1.65 12.84
C GLU A 403 -7.96 -3.00 12.12
N VAL A 404 -8.06 -3.01 10.78
CA VAL A 404 -8.05 -4.25 9.98
C VAL A 404 -6.70 -4.98 10.13
N VAL A 405 -5.59 -4.25 10.16
CA VAL A 405 -4.27 -4.85 10.41
C VAL A 405 -4.20 -5.46 11.81
N LYS A 406 -4.71 -4.76 12.81
CA LYS A 406 -4.74 -5.28 14.18
C LYS A 406 -5.55 -6.58 14.24
N GLN A 407 -6.73 -6.61 13.61
CA GLN A 407 -7.57 -7.82 13.52
C GLN A 407 -6.82 -9.01 12.91
N ALA A 408 -6.08 -8.80 11.82
CA ALA A 408 -5.27 -9.84 11.19
C ALA A 408 -4.12 -10.32 12.11
N LYS A 409 -3.42 -9.38 12.76
CA LYS A 409 -2.31 -9.71 13.67
C LYS A 409 -2.78 -10.43 14.94
N ASP A 410 -3.93 -10.08 15.49
CA ASP A 410 -4.54 -10.76 16.65
C ASP A 410 -4.89 -12.24 16.31
N ALA A 411 -5.08 -12.55 15.03
CA ALA A 411 -5.23 -13.91 14.51
C ALA A 411 -3.89 -14.59 14.12
N ASN A 412 -2.74 -14.00 14.44
CA ASN A 412 -1.39 -14.44 14.03
C ASN A 412 -1.18 -14.51 12.51
N TRP A 413 -1.85 -13.66 11.76
CA TRP A 413 -1.68 -13.57 10.32
C TRP A 413 -0.49 -12.68 9.93
N GLY A 414 0.12 -13.01 8.79
CA GLY A 414 1.01 -12.08 8.10
C GLY A 414 0.24 -10.89 7.53
N VAL A 415 0.94 -9.78 7.33
CA VAL A 415 0.37 -8.57 6.71
C VAL A 415 1.27 -8.10 5.58
N VAL A 416 0.69 -7.90 4.41
CA VAL A 416 1.34 -7.34 3.22
C VAL A 416 0.71 -5.99 2.93
N VAL A 417 1.47 -4.90 3.05
CA VAL A 417 1.01 -3.58 2.59
C VAL A 417 1.22 -3.49 1.09
N SER A 418 0.18 -3.17 0.35
CA SER A 418 0.19 -3.24 -1.12
C SER A 418 -0.08 -1.90 -1.79
N HIS A 419 0.62 -1.68 -2.90
CA HIS A 419 0.32 -0.65 -3.89
C HIS A 419 -0.96 -0.97 -4.68
N ARG A 420 -1.31 -0.08 -5.62
CA ARG A 420 -2.41 -0.27 -6.57
C ARG A 420 -1.91 -0.20 -8.02
N SER A 421 -2.78 -0.60 -8.96
CA SER A 421 -2.49 -0.50 -10.40
C SER A 421 -2.22 0.95 -10.82
N GLY A 422 -3.03 1.88 -10.37
CA GLY A 422 -2.78 3.31 -10.52
C GLY A 422 -2.12 3.88 -9.26
N GLU A 423 -0.87 4.31 -9.37
CA GLU A 423 -0.12 4.90 -8.28
C GLU A 423 0.22 6.37 -8.54
N THR A 424 0.53 7.06 -7.46
CA THR A 424 1.13 8.39 -7.46
C THR A 424 2.54 8.32 -6.89
N ASP A 425 3.25 9.44 -6.84
CA ASP A 425 4.55 9.54 -6.19
C ASP A 425 4.49 9.58 -4.64
N ASP A 426 3.29 9.63 -4.06
CA ASP A 426 3.10 9.57 -2.61
C ASP A 426 3.61 8.25 -2.03
N SER A 427 4.46 8.34 -1.01
CA SER A 427 5.12 7.19 -0.38
C SER A 427 4.49 6.75 0.94
N PHE A 428 3.27 7.20 1.26
CA PHE A 428 2.60 6.93 2.54
C PHE A 428 2.62 5.46 2.95
N ILE A 429 2.40 4.53 1.99
CA ILE A 429 2.36 3.09 2.28
C ILE A 429 3.69 2.54 2.82
N SER A 430 4.81 3.20 2.56
CA SER A 430 6.12 2.83 3.11
C SER A 430 6.20 3.14 4.61
N ASP A 431 5.83 4.36 4.98
CA ASP A 431 5.72 4.75 6.39
C ASP A 431 4.67 3.91 7.13
N LEU A 432 3.54 3.61 6.47
CA LEU A 432 2.51 2.73 7.02
C LEU A 432 3.07 1.34 7.30
N ALA A 433 3.75 0.72 6.33
CA ALA A 433 4.29 -0.63 6.50
C ALA A 433 5.27 -0.74 7.66
N VAL A 434 6.13 0.28 7.84
CA VAL A 434 7.07 0.35 8.97
C VAL A 434 6.34 0.59 10.28
N GLY A 435 5.44 1.56 10.33
CA GLY A 435 4.73 1.95 11.55
C GLY A 435 3.83 0.86 12.13
N ILE A 436 3.10 0.13 11.28
CA ILE A 436 2.27 -1.00 11.74
C ILE A 436 3.07 -2.29 11.94
N GLY A 437 4.37 -2.30 11.63
CA GLY A 437 5.20 -3.50 11.65
C GLY A 437 4.63 -4.59 10.74
N ALA A 438 4.36 -4.27 9.47
CA ALA A 438 3.71 -5.22 8.55
C ALA A 438 4.57 -6.45 8.25
N GLY A 439 5.88 -6.27 8.19
CA GLY A 439 6.83 -7.32 7.83
C GLY A 439 6.98 -7.54 6.32
N GLN A 440 6.00 -7.14 5.52
CA GLN A 440 5.98 -7.32 4.07
C GLN A 440 5.39 -6.09 3.37
N ILE A 441 5.97 -5.73 2.22
CA ILE A 441 5.45 -4.69 1.34
C ILE A 441 5.50 -5.14 -0.11
N LYS A 442 4.42 -4.90 -0.86
CA LYS A 442 4.30 -5.14 -2.29
C LYS A 442 4.08 -3.81 -3.00
N ALA A 443 5.12 -3.27 -3.65
CA ALA A 443 5.07 -1.96 -4.28
C ALA A 443 5.49 -1.97 -5.76
N GLY A 444 5.47 -3.14 -6.40
CA GLY A 444 5.83 -3.34 -7.80
C GLY A 444 7.31 -3.68 -8.01
N ALA A 445 7.79 -3.51 -9.24
CA ALA A 445 9.17 -3.73 -9.64
C ALA A 445 10.08 -2.57 -9.23
N PRO A 446 11.42 -2.76 -9.25
CA PRO A 446 12.38 -1.68 -9.04
C PRO A 446 12.53 -0.84 -10.31
N SER A 447 11.42 -0.43 -10.87
CA SER A 447 11.28 0.31 -12.11
C SER A 447 10.02 1.18 -12.04
N ARG A 448 9.98 2.30 -12.78
CA ARG A 448 8.94 3.33 -12.75
C ARG A 448 8.96 4.16 -11.46
N GLY A 449 8.90 5.50 -11.61
CA GLY A 449 9.11 6.44 -10.51
C GLY A 449 8.13 6.28 -9.36
N GLU A 450 6.86 6.04 -9.66
CA GLU A 450 5.80 5.85 -8.68
C GLU A 450 5.95 4.57 -7.82
N ARG A 451 6.67 3.56 -8.32
CA ARG A 451 7.02 2.33 -7.57
C ARG A 451 8.28 2.57 -6.73
N ILE A 452 9.31 3.13 -7.37
CA ILE A 452 10.59 3.44 -6.74
C ILE A 452 10.43 4.43 -5.58
N SER A 453 9.48 5.36 -5.65
CA SER A 453 9.21 6.31 -4.56
C SER A 453 8.97 5.62 -3.21
N LYS A 454 8.31 4.45 -3.20
CA LYS A 454 8.04 3.66 -2.00
C LYS A 454 9.32 3.02 -1.45
N TYR A 455 10.12 2.43 -2.32
CA TYR A 455 11.40 1.81 -1.93
C TYR A 455 12.42 2.84 -1.47
N ASN A 456 12.52 3.99 -2.15
CA ASN A 456 13.39 5.09 -1.74
C ASN A 456 12.99 5.64 -0.36
N GLN A 457 11.69 5.70 -0.05
CA GLN A 457 11.24 6.11 1.28
C GLN A 457 11.67 5.11 2.37
N LEU A 458 11.60 3.82 2.10
CA LEU A 458 12.09 2.79 3.04
C LEU A 458 13.61 2.87 3.25
N LEU A 459 14.38 3.18 2.21
CA LEU A 459 15.83 3.43 2.35
C LEU A 459 16.12 4.66 3.23
N ARG A 460 15.34 5.75 3.08
CA ARG A 460 15.46 6.93 3.96
C ARG A 460 15.09 6.61 5.41
N ILE A 461 14.05 5.81 5.63
CA ILE A 461 13.66 5.37 6.97
C ILE A 461 14.77 4.52 7.61
N GLU A 462 15.38 3.61 6.85
CA GLU A 462 16.51 2.81 7.34
C GLU A 462 17.70 3.69 7.75
N GLU A 463 18.05 4.66 6.91
CA GLU A 463 19.13 5.62 7.20
C GLU A 463 18.81 6.44 8.48
N GLU A 464 17.58 6.93 8.61
CA GLU A 464 17.14 7.70 9.78
C GLU A 464 17.17 6.87 11.08
N LEU A 465 16.79 5.60 11.01
CA LEU A 465 16.87 4.67 12.15
C LEU A 465 18.31 4.27 12.50
N GLY A 466 19.23 4.33 11.55
CA GLY A 466 20.65 4.01 11.74
C GLY A 466 20.86 2.63 12.35
N SER A 467 21.62 2.56 13.45
CA SER A 467 21.88 1.29 14.15
C SER A 467 20.66 0.68 14.84
N GLY A 468 19.57 1.42 14.95
CA GLY A 468 18.29 0.93 15.47
C GLY A 468 17.38 0.33 14.40
N ALA A 469 17.78 0.36 13.13
CA ALA A 469 17.00 -0.23 12.05
C ALA A 469 16.96 -1.76 12.18
N VAL A 470 15.75 -2.30 12.09
CA VAL A 470 15.50 -3.76 12.11
C VAL A 470 14.82 -4.13 10.79
N TYR A 471 15.48 -5.01 10.04
CA TYR A 471 14.91 -5.61 8.84
C TYR A 471 14.17 -6.90 9.20
N ALA A 472 12.95 -7.09 8.73
CA ALA A 472 12.13 -8.24 9.07
C ALA A 472 12.78 -9.58 8.67
N GLY A 473 13.43 -9.64 7.51
CA GLY A 473 14.21 -10.81 7.07
C GLY A 473 13.45 -12.13 7.26
N GLN A 474 13.99 -13.05 8.03
CA GLN A 474 13.38 -14.36 8.30
C GLN A 474 12.08 -14.27 9.12
N ASN A 475 11.86 -13.16 9.84
CA ASN A 475 10.66 -12.93 10.66
C ASN A 475 9.54 -12.22 9.88
N TRP A 476 9.61 -12.22 8.57
CA TRP A 476 8.74 -11.44 7.66
C TRP A 476 7.23 -11.60 7.89
N ARG A 477 6.76 -12.71 8.44
CA ARG A 477 5.33 -12.93 8.75
C ARG A 477 4.91 -12.36 10.11
N SER A 478 5.82 -12.32 11.08
CA SER A 478 5.57 -11.88 12.46
C SER A 478 6.77 -11.14 13.01
N PRO A 479 7.08 -9.96 12.44
CA PRO A 479 8.28 -9.20 12.80
C PRO A 479 8.15 -8.52 14.17
#